data_ffa966766c70669ca720abfa07b68505
#
_entry.id   ffa966766c70669ca720abfa07b68505
#
_cell.length_a   1.000
_cell.length_b   1.000
_cell.length_c   1.000
_cell.angle_alpha   90.00
_cell.angle_beta   90.00
_cell.angle_gamma   90.00
#
_symmetry.space_group_name_H-M   'P 1'
#
loop_
_entity.id
_entity.type
_entity.pdbx_description
1 polymer ?
#
loop_
_entity_poly.entity_id
_entity_poly.type
_entity_poly.pdbx_seq_one_letter_code
_entity_poly.pdbx_strand_id
1 'polypeptide(L)'
;IGTDEVGNGSYFGGLAVVASFVTPDQHDFLRKLGVGDSKTLTDQKIRQIAPILKGKIPHQALLLSPSKYNEVIGERYNAVSVKVALHNQAIFLLLQKGVQPEKIVIDAFTSPKNYDKYLAQEANRFPNKISLEEKAEGKYLAVAVSSIIARELFLENLENLGRELGYQLPSGAGTASDKVASKILQAYGM
;
A
#
# COMPACT_ATOMS: atom_id res chain seq x y z
N ILE A 1 -5.36 -5.77 -12.60
CA ILE A 1 -4.64 -5.46 -11.35
C ILE A 1 -4.83 -3.99 -11.02
N GLY A 2 -5.14 -3.71 -9.76
CA GLY A 2 -5.16 -2.37 -9.22
C GLY A 2 -4.24 -2.27 -8.02
N THR A 3 -3.53 -1.15 -7.87
CA THR A 3 -2.64 -0.93 -6.74
C THR A 3 -2.95 0.36 -6.02
N ASP A 4 -2.70 0.38 -4.73
CA ASP A 4 -2.82 1.58 -3.92
C ASP A 4 -1.85 1.50 -2.74
N GLU A 5 -1.70 2.62 -2.05
CA GLU A 5 -0.78 2.74 -0.93
C GLU A 5 -1.43 3.49 0.23
N VAL A 6 -0.96 3.22 1.44
CA VAL A 6 -1.35 3.94 2.65
C VAL A 6 -0.08 4.30 3.41
N GLY A 7 -0.05 5.52 3.92
CA GLY A 7 1.11 6.09 4.57
C GLY A 7 2.00 6.83 3.57
N ASN A 8 2.78 7.76 4.04
CA ASN A 8 3.74 8.51 3.25
C ASN A 8 5.10 8.51 3.93
N GLY A 9 5.45 7.36 4.54
CA GLY A 9 6.63 7.28 5.35
C GLY A 9 6.45 7.96 6.69
N SER A 10 5.23 7.94 7.27
CA SER A 10 5.03 8.46 8.62
C SER A 10 5.90 7.69 9.60
N TYR A 11 6.28 8.35 10.71
CA TYR A 11 7.23 7.77 11.66
C TYR A 11 6.78 6.44 12.24
N PHE A 12 5.48 6.17 12.33
CA PHE A 12 4.98 4.98 13.01
C PHE A 12 4.45 3.91 12.10
N GLY A 13 3.76 4.29 11.03
CA GLY A 13 3.06 3.33 10.18
C GLY A 13 3.86 2.84 8.98
N GLY A 14 4.91 3.57 8.61
CA GLY A 14 5.66 3.24 7.41
C GLY A 14 4.86 3.48 6.14
N LEU A 15 5.00 2.55 5.20
CA LEU A 15 4.35 2.64 3.90
C LEU A 15 3.84 1.24 3.50
N ALA A 16 2.54 1.12 3.32
CA ALA A 16 1.92 -0.12 2.88
C ALA A 16 1.47 0.03 1.42
N VAL A 17 1.88 -0.91 0.57
CA VAL A 17 1.51 -0.96 -0.84
C VAL A 17 0.90 -2.32 -1.14
N VAL A 18 -0.24 -2.33 -1.82
CA VAL A 18 -0.95 -3.56 -2.15
C VAL A 18 -1.32 -3.56 -3.63
N ALA A 19 -1.10 -4.71 -4.28
CA ALA A 19 -1.59 -5.00 -5.62
C ALA A 19 -2.65 -6.10 -5.51
N SER A 20 -3.78 -5.94 -6.20
CA SER A 20 -4.89 -6.91 -6.18
C SER A 20 -5.34 -7.23 -7.58
N PHE A 21 -5.69 -8.50 -7.81
CA PHE A 21 -6.21 -8.96 -9.09
C PHE A 21 -7.71 -9.26 -8.94
N VAL A 22 -8.55 -8.46 -9.61
CA VAL A 22 -10.00 -8.57 -9.57
C VAL A 22 -10.51 -8.89 -10.97
N THR A 23 -11.41 -9.88 -11.06
CA THR A 23 -12.07 -10.25 -12.31
C THR A 23 -13.51 -9.73 -12.32
N PRO A 24 -14.14 -9.53 -13.50
CA PRO A 24 -15.50 -9.00 -13.58
C PRO A 24 -16.55 -9.83 -12.81
N ASP A 25 -16.37 -11.13 -12.72
CA ASP A 25 -17.29 -12.01 -11.98
C ASP A 25 -17.30 -11.75 -10.49
N GLN A 26 -16.30 -11.04 -9.95
CA GLN A 26 -16.21 -10.71 -8.53
C GLN A 26 -16.83 -9.35 -8.19
N HIS A 27 -17.21 -8.57 -9.19
CA HIS A 27 -17.69 -7.20 -8.97
C HIS A 27 -18.92 -7.13 -8.07
N ASP A 28 -19.93 -7.99 -8.29
CA ASP A 28 -21.14 -7.98 -7.47
C ASP A 28 -20.85 -8.31 -6.01
N PHE A 29 -20.03 -9.31 -5.78
CA PHE A 29 -19.58 -9.69 -4.43
C PHE A 29 -18.90 -8.52 -3.74
N LEU A 30 -17.98 -7.86 -4.44
CA LEU A 30 -17.23 -6.73 -3.88
C LEU A 30 -18.14 -5.54 -3.56
N ARG A 31 -19.08 -5.24 -4.44
CA ARG A 31 -20.03 -4.14 -4.22
C ARG A 31 -20.93 -4.42 -3.02
N LYS A 32 -21.37 -5.66 -2.84
CA LYS A 32 -22.18 -6.06 -1.66
C LYS A 32 -21.41 -5.90 -0.36
N LEU A 33 -20.10 -6.06 -0.36
CA LEU A 33 -19.26 -5.82 0.81
C LEU A 33 -19.05 -4.33 1.08
N GLY A 34 -19.37 -3.44 0.15
CA GLY A 34 -19.15 -2.00 0.28
C GLY A 34 -17.82 -1.53 -0.28
N VAL A 35 -17.11 -2.36 -1.05
CA VAL A 35 -15.79 -2.02 -1.60
C VAL A 35 -15.86 -0.80 -2.50
N GLY A 36 -16.96 -0.62 -3.25
CA GLY A 36 -17.12 0.54 -4.13
C GLY A 36 -17.11 1.88 -3.41
N ASP A 37 -17.43 1.88 -2.12
CA ASP A 37 -17.49 3.07 -1.28
C ASP A 37 -16.32 3.11 -0.28
N SER A 38 -15.15 2.59 -0.67
CA SER A 38 -14.01 2.40 0.22
C SER A 38 -13.58 3.68 0.95
N LYS A 39 -13.74 4.84 0.32
CA LYS A 39 -13.37 6.13 0.93
C LYS A 39 -14.21 6.49 2.15
N THR A 40 -15.43 5.97 2.23
CA THR A 40 -16.36 6.25 3.33
C THR A 40 -16.32 5.20 4.43
N LEU A 41 -15.54 4.14 4.25
CA LEU A 41 -15.45 3.06 5.23
C LEU A 41 -14.68 3.50 6.47
N THR A 42 -15.23 3.17 7.65
CA THR A 42 -14.55 3.39 8.92
C THR A 42 -13.45 2.35 9.11
N ASP A 43 -12.52 2.63 10.03
CA ASP A 43 -11.47 1.66 10.38
C ASP A 43 -12.03 0.34 10.85
N GLN A 44 -13.11 0.38 11.63
CA GLN A 44 -13.79 -0.83 12.11
C GLN A 44 -14.31 -1.65 10.92
N LYS A 45 -14.95 -1.00 9.94
CA LYS A 45 -15.47 -1.68 8.76
C LYS A 45 -14.34 -2.24 7.89
N ILE A 46 -13.25 -1.50 7.74
CA ILE A 46 -12.05 -1.97 7.05
C ILE A 46 -11.57 -3.28 7.66
N ARG A 47 -11.48 -3.36 8.99
CA ARG A 47 -11.03 -4.55 9.70
C ARG A 47 -11.98 -5.73 9.55
N GLN A 48 -13.26 -5.47 9.31
CA GLN A 48 -14.24 -6.53 9.03
C GLN A 48 -14.14 -7.07 7.61
N ILE A 49 -13.93 -6.19 6.65
CA ILE A 49 -13.93 -6.53 5.22
C ILE A 49 -12.60 -7.11 4.74
N ALA A 50 -11.48 -6.55 5.20
CA ALA A 50 -10.16 -6.91 4.67
C ALA A 50 -9.84 -8.40 4.79
N PRO A 51 -10.11 -9.09 5.91
CA PRO A 51 -9.86 -10.54 5.97
C PRO A 51 -10.66 -11.34 4.93
N ILE A 52 -11.88 -10.91 4.64
CA ILE A 52 -12.71 -11.55 3.61
C ILE A 52 -12.06 -11.35 2.24
N LEU A 53 -11.61 -10.14 1.94
CA LEU A 53 -10.95 -9.82 0.68
C LEU A 53 -9.65 -10.62 0.53
N LYS A 54 -8.84 -10.69 1.56
CA LYS A 54 -7.58 -11.43 1.53
C LYS A 54 -7.78 -12.92 1.26
N GLY A 55 -8.90 -13.48 1.69
CA GLY A 55 -9.24 -14.88 1.44
C GLY A 55 -9.82 -15.16 0.06
N LYS A 56 -10.32 -14.14 -0.64
CA LYS A 56 -11.03 -14.31 -1.93
C LYS A 56 -10.30 -13.71 -3.13
N ILE A 57 -9.48 -12.70 -2.92
CA ILE A 57 -8.86 -11.93 -4.00
C ILE A 57 -7.36 -12.19 -4.01
N PRO A 58 -6.79 -12.65 -5.14
CA PRO A 58 -5.33 -12.72 -5.27
C PRO A 58 -4.73 -11.34 -5.09
N HIS A 59 -3.75 -11.23 -4.20
CA HIS A 59 -3.13 -9.95 -3.87
C HIS A 59 -1.69 -10.14 -3.43
N GLN A 60 -0.93 -9.06 -3.45
CA GLN A 60 0.41 -9.00 -2.90
C GLN A 60 0.53 -7.72 -2.08
N ALA A 61 0.84 -7.86 -0.81
CA ALA A 61 1.00 -6.74 0.10
C ALA A 61 2.47 -6.58 0.47
N LEU A 62 2.94 -5.34 0.52
CA LEU A 62 4.29 -4.99 0.95
C LEU A 62 4.21 -3.91 2.01
N LEU A 63 4.93 -4.09 3.10
CA LEU A 63 5.01 -3.11 4.18
C LEU A 63 6.46 -2.69 4.35
N LEU A 64 6.73 -1.39 4.17
CA LEU A 64 8.01 -0.79 4.47
C LEU A 64 7.91 -0.15 5.85
N SER A 65 8.64 -0.69 6.83
CA SER A 65 8.61 -0.18 8.19
C SER A 65 9.14 1.25 8.26
N PRO A 66 8.80 2.03 9.29
CA PRO A 66 9.34 3.38 9.44
C PRO A 66 10.86 3.41 9.48
N SER A 67 11.48 2.47 10.21
CA SER A 67 12.94 2.39 10.30
C SER A 67 13.58 2.08 8.95
N LYS A 68 13.00 1.14 8.20
CA LYS A 68 13.50 0.79 6.86
C LYS A 68 13.29 1.93 5.87
N TYR A 69 12.17 2.63 5.97
CA TYR A 69 11.90 3.81 5.17
C TYR A 69 12.99 4.86 5.37
N ASN A 70 13.30 5.18 6.64
CA ASN A 70 14.32 6.16 6.96
C ASN A 70 15.71 5.73 6.49
N GLU A 71 16.01 4.43 6.50
CA GLU A 71 17.27 3.89 6.04
C GLU A 71 17.47 4.10 4.52
N VAL A 72 16.43 3.89 3.72
CA VAL A 72 16.56 3.93 2.26
C VAL A 72 16.35 5.32 1.66
N ILE A 73 15.62 6.21 2.37
CA ILE A 73 15.36 7.57 1.89
C ILE A 73 16.65 8.41 2.04
N GLY A 74 16.97 9.13 0.97
CA GLY A 74 18.12 10.03 0.93
C GLY A 74 19.38 9.40 0.35
N GLU A 75 19.61 8.11 0.52
CA GLU A 75 20.76 7.43 -0.04
C GLU A 75 20.47 6.88 -1.44
N ARG A 76 19.43 6.04 -1.53
CA ARG A 76 19.07 5.36 -2.78
C ARG A 76 17.74 5.85 -3.35
N TYR A 77 16.81 6.19 -2.48
CA TYR A 77 15.45 6.55 -2.87
C TYR A 77 15.05 7.90 -2.30
N ASN A 78 14.14 8.59 -3.01
CA ASN A 78 13.36 9.68 -2.45
C ASN A 78 11.93 9.20 -2.18
N ALA A 79 11.08 10.08 -1.64
CA ALA A 79 9.71 9.72 -1.26
C ALA A 79 8.87 9.22 -2.45
N VAL A 80 9.15 9.67 -3.67
CA VAL A 80 8.43 9.24 -4.87
C VAL A 80 9.02 7.93 -5.41
N SER A 81 10.34 7.86 -5.56
CA SER A 81 10.97 6.68 -6.15
C SER A 81 10.80 5.41 -5.31
N VAL A 82 10.72 5.54 -3.98
CA VAL A 82 10.45 4.38 -3.13
C VAL A 82 9.04 3.84 -3.37
N LYS A 83 8.08 4.71 -3.62
CA LYS A 83 6.72 4.27 -3.98
C LYS A 83 6.70 3.57 -5.33
N VAL A 84 7.42 4.10 -6.31
CA VAL A 84 7.55 3.45 -7.63
C VAL A 84 8.12 2.04 -7.46
N ALA A 85 9.19 1.89 -6.69
CA ALA A 85 9.81 0.60 -6.43
C ALA A 85 8.83 -0.39 -5.79
N LEU A 86 8.06 0.05 -4.78
CA LEU A 86 7.13 -0.81 -4.08
C LEU A 86 5.93 -1.20 -4.94
N HIS A 87 5.35 -0.27 -5.69
CA HIS A 87 4.26 -0.59 -6.61
C HIS A 87 4.72 -1.58 -7.68
N ASN A 88 5.89 -1.34 -8.26
CA ASN A 88 6.47 -2.24 -9.24
C ASN A 88 6.70 -3.64 -8.66
N GLN A 89 7.26 -3.73 -7.48
CA GLN A 89 7.54 -5.01 -6.83
C GLN A 89 6.25 -5.76 -6.50
N ALA A 90 5.24 -5.07 -5.98
CA ALA A 90 3.95 -5.70 -5.65
C ALA A 90 3.29 -6.29 -6.91
N ILE A 91 3.28 -5.53 -8.01
CA ILE A 91 2.73 -6.00 -9.28
C ILE A 91 3.54 -7.19 -9.81
N PHE A 92 4.86 -7.07 -9.80
CA PHE A 92 5.76 -8.13 -10.27
C PHE A 92 5.51 -9.44 -9.53
N LEU A 93 5.45 -9.39 -8.20
CA LEU A 93 5.21 -10.58 -7.38
C LEU A 93 3.82 -11.17 -7.62
N LEU A 94 2.81 -10.32 -7.79
CA LEU A 94 1.46 -10.80 -8.09
C LEU A 94 1.40 -11.48 -9.47
N LEU A 95 2.06 -10.94 -10.47
CA LEU A 95 2.16 -11.56 -11.79
C LEU A 95 2.87 -12.92 -11.73
N GLN A 96 3.86 -13.07 -10.85
CA GLN A 96 4.54 -14.36 -10.67
C GLN A 96 3.64 -15.43 -10.07
N LYS A 97 2.53 -15.05 -9.43
CA LYS A 97 1.53 -16.02 -8.95
C LYS A 97 0.69 -16.62 -10.08
N GLY A 98 0.88 -16.17 -11.30
CA GLY A 98 0.21 -16.74 -12.48
C GLY A 98 -1.04 -16.00 -12.92
N VAL A 99 -1.38 -14.86 -12.33
CA VAL A 99 -2.54 -14.07 -12.76
C VAL A 99 -2.27 -13.42 -14.11
N GLN A 100 -3.32 -13.28 -14.93
CA GLN A 100 -3.23 -12.71 -16.27
C GLN A 100 -4.18 -11.51 -16.37
N PRO A 101 -3.75 -10.31 -15.93
CA PRO A 101 -4.60 -9.14 -15.97
C PRO A 101 -4.77 -8.59 -17.37
N GLU A 102 -5.97 -8.09 -17.66
CA GLU A 102 -6.22 -7.35 -18.90
C GLU A 102 -5.71 -5.92 -18.78
N LYS A 103 -5.69 -5.37 -17.55
CA LYS A 103 -5.27 -4.01 -17.29
C LYS A 103 -4.58 -3.93 -15.93
N ILE A 104 -3.57 -3.06 -15.84
CA ILE A 104 -2.89 -2.74 -14.58
C ILE A 104 -3.06 -1.24 -14.34
N VAL A 105 -3.69 -0.90 -13.21
CA VAL A 105 -3.95 0.49 -12.83
C VAL A 105 -3.26 0.79 -11.51
N ILE A 106 -2.56 1.90 -11.46
CA ILE A 106 -1.94 2.42 -10.24
C ILE A 106 -2.63 3.72 -9.89
N ASP A 107 -3.08 3.86 -8.64
CA ASP A 107 -3.59 5.14 -8.16
C ASP A 107 -2.44 6.15 -8.18
N ALA A 108 -2.60 7.21 -8.98
CA ALA A 108 -1.51 8.11 -9.32
C ALA A 108 -1.03 8.90 -8.11
N PHE A 109 0.25 8.80 -7.82
CA PHE A 109 0.95 9.59 -6.80
C PHE A 109 2.04 10.47 -7.42
N THR A 110 2.25 10.34 -8.71
CA THR A 110 3.19 11.15 -9.48
C THR A 110 2.78 11.13 -10.96
N SER A 111 3.48 11.90 -11.80
CA SER A 111 3.20 11.90 -13.23
C SER A 111 3.72 10.62 -13.90
N PRO A 112 3.14 10.23 -15.06
CA PRO A 112 3.67 9.09 -15.81
C PRO A 112 5.13 9.25 -16.19
N LYS A 113 5.56 10.46 -16.51
CA LYS A 113 6.94 10.75 -16.85
C LYS A 113 7.88 10.49 -15.68
N ASN A 114 7.53 10.94 -14.47
CA ASN A 114 8.33 10.67 -13.28
C ASN A 114 8.32 9.19 -12.92
N TYR A 115 7.18 8.52 -13.06
CA TYR A 115 7.08 7.09 -12.80
C TYR A 115 8.05 6.32 -13.69
N ASP A 116 8.05 6.61 -15.00
CA ASP A 116 8.93 5.93 -15.97
C ASP A 116 10.40 6.22 -15.65
N LYS A 117 10.73 7.45 -15.27
CA LYS A 117 12.08 7.84 -14.90
C LYS A 117 12.63 6.99 -13.76
N TYR A 118 11.83 6.81 -12.70
CA TYR A 118 12.27 6.03 -11.55
C TYR A 118 12.18 4.53 -11.81
N LEU A 119 11.20 4.09 -12.60
CA LEU A 119 11.06 2.69 -12.97
C LEU A 119 12.28 2.17 -13.73
N ALA A 120 12.94 3.04 -14.52
CA ALA A 120 14.13 2.67 -15.26
C ALA A 120 15.28 2.16 -14.38
N GLN A 121 15.25 2.50 -13.09
CA GLN A 121 16.26 2.07 -12.10
C GLN A 121 15.94 0.76 -11.42
N GLU A 122 14.74 0.21 -11.65
CA GLU A 122 14.31 -1.03 -11.00
C GLU A 122 14.68 -2.25 -11.85
N ALA A 123 15.12 -3.31 -11.16
CA ALA A 123 15.59 -4.53 -11.82
C ALA A 123 14.45 -5.42 -12.30
N ASN A 124 13.38 -5.53 -11.52
CA ASN A 124 12.27 -6.41 -11.84
C ASN A 124 11.33 -5.74 -12.84
N ARG A 125 11.15 -6.39 -13.98
CA ARG A 125 10.38 -5.85 -15.07
C ARG A 125 9.33 -6.83 -15.54
N PHE A 126 8.26 -6.31 -16.12
CA PHE A 126 7.21 -7.11 -16.77
C PHE A 126 6.75 -6.37 -18.03
N PRO A 127 6.25 -7.14 -19.05
CA PRO A 127 5.88 -6.53 -20.34
C PRO A 127 4.57 -5.76 -20.30
N ASN A 128 3.74 -5.99 -19.28
CA ASN A 128 2.43 -5.37 -19.17
C ASN A 128 2.54 -3.85 -19.06
N LYS A 129 1.68 -3.14 -19.78
CA LYS A 129 1.58 -1.69 -19.64
C LYS A 129 0.81 -1.34 -18.38
N ILE A 130 1.23 -0.27 -17.72
CA ILE A 130 0.55 0.27 -16.54
C ILE A 130 -0.14 1.57 -16.90
N SER A 131 -1.24 1.86 -16.18
CA SER A 131 -1.99 3.10 -16.30
C SER A 131 -1.97 3.80 -14.95
N LEU A 132 -1.50 5.05 -14.91
CA LEU A 132 -1.55 5.88 -13.72
C LEU A 132 -2.79 6.75 -13.81
N GLU A 133 -3.72 6.59 -12.87
CA GLU A 133 -4.99 7.33 -12.90
C GLU A 133 -5.28 7.96 -11.55
N GLU A 134 -5.67 9.22 -11.57
CA GLU A 134 -6.07 9.93 -10.36
C GLU A 134 -7.42 9.42 -9.87
N LYS A 135 -7.58 9.34 -8.54
CA LYS A 135 -8.81 8.87 -7.89
C LYS A 135 -9.24 7.49 -8.42
N ALA A 136 -8.26 6.63 -8.68
CA ALA A 136 -8.51 5.32 -9.29
C ALA A 136 -9.35 4.41 -8.40
N GLU A 137 -9.32 4.57 -7.07
CA GLU A 137 -10.13 3.75 -6.18
C GLU A 137 -11.63 3.95 -6.38
N GLY A 138 -12.06 5.11 -6.87
CA GLY A 138 -13.46 5.36 -7.23
C GLY A 138 -13.85 4.83 -8.60
N LYS A 139 -12.87 4.44 -9.43
CA LYS A 139 -13.08 3.97 -10.80
C LYS A 139 -12.90 2.47 -10.96
N TYR A 140 -12.02 1.87 -10.17
CA TYR A 140 -11.63 0.47 -10.31
C TYR A 140 -11.75 -0.27 -8.98
N LEU A 141 -12.52 -1.35 -8.97
CA LEU A 141 -12.69 -2.17 -7.76
C LEU A 141 -11.37 -2.80 -7.31
N ALA A 142 -10.50 -3.16 -8.24
CA ALA A 142 -9.18 -3.69 -7.88
C ALA A 142 -8.36 -2.69 -7.06
N VAL A 143 -8.40 -1.41 -7.42
CA VAL A 143 -7.73 -0.36 -6.66
C VAL A 143 -8.38 -0.18 -5.28
N ALA A 144 -9.72 -0.20 -5.24
CA ALA A 144 -10.45 -0.10 -3.96
C ALA A 144 -10.13 -1.26 -3.01
N VAL A 145 -10.05 -2.49 -3.54
CA VAL A 145 -9.64 -3.67 -2.74
C VAL A 145 -8.23 -3.45 -2.18
N SER A 146 -7.29 -3.01 -3.01
CA SER A 146 -5.92 -2.74 -2.57
C SER A 146 -5.87 -1.65 -1.51
N SER A 147 -6.66 -0.60 -1.65
CA SER A 147 -6.77 0.47 -0.66
C SER A 147 -7.23 -0.08 0.70
N ILE A 148 -8.24 -0.94 0.71
CA ILE A 148 -8.78 -1.52 1.95
C ILE A 148 -7.73 -2.42 2.61
N ILE A 149 -7.09 -3.30 1.86
CA ILE A 149 -6.07 -4.20 2.41
C ILE A 149 -4.87 -3.39 2.93
N ALA A 150 -4.45 -2.36 2.20
CA ALA A 150 -3.33 -1.51 2.62
C ALA A 150 -3.67 -0.76 3.92
N ARG A 151 -4.90 -0.26 4.05
CA ARG A 151 -5.35 0.42 5.27
C ARG A 151 -5.37 -0.53 6.47
N GLU A 152 -5.85 -1.75 6.30
CA GLU A 152 -5.82 -2.74 7.37
C GLU A 152 -4.39 -3.03 7.81
N LEU A 153 -3.50 -3.27 6.85
CA LEU A 153 -2.09 -3.55 7.13
C LEU A 153 -1.43 -2.41 7.89
N PHE A 154 -1.71 -1.18 7.48
CA PHE A 154 -1.20 0.01 8.14
C PHE A 154 -1.72 0.12 9.58
N LEU A 155 -3.02 -0.09 9.78
CA LEU A 155 -3.64 -0.05 11.11
C LEU A 155 -3.10 -1.14 12.03
N GLU A 156 -2.94 -2.36 11.52
CA GLU A 156 -2.35 -3.47 12.29
C GLU A 156 -0.92 -3.15 12.71
N ASN A 157 -0.14 -2.55 11.82
CA ASN A 157 1.24 -2.18 12.13
C ASN A 157 1.29 -1.14 13.25
N LEU A 158 0.42 -0.14 13.21
CA LEU A 158 0.31 0.86 14.27
C LEU A 158 -0.07 0.22 15.61
N GLU A 159 -1.05 -0.70 15.61
CA GLU A 159 -1.47 -1.40 16.82
C GLU A 159 -0.33 -2.24 17.42
N ASN A 160 0.34 -3.00 16.58
CA ASN A 160 1.44 -3.85 17.04
C ASN A 160 2.57 -3.04 17.65
N LEU A 161 2.95 -1.93 17.02
CA LEU A 161 3.95 -1.03 17.59
C LEU A 161 3.48 -0.42 18.91
N GLY A 162 2.22 -0.02 18.99
CA GLY A 162 1.63 0.52 20.21
C GLY A 162 1.64 -0.48 21.35
N ARG A 163 1.27 -1.73 21.11
CA ARG A 163 1.28 -2.80 22.12
C ARG A 163 2.68 -3.09 22.63
N GLU A 164 3.64 -3.22 21.72
CA GLU A 164 5.02 -3.51 22.10
C GLU A 164 5.63 -2.41 22.97
N LEU A 165 5.27 -1.16 22.71
CA LEU A 165 5.80 -0.01 23.43
C LEU A 165 4.93 0.44 24.60
N GLY A 166 3.71 -0.09 24.73
CA GLY A 166 2.75 0.34 25.73
C GLY A 166 2.15 1.71 25.45
N TYR A 167 2.22 2.19 24.21
CA TYR A 167 1.68 3.48 23.78
C TYR A 167 0.63 3.29 22.70
N GLN A 168 -0.30 4.27 22.65
CA GLN A 168 -1.18 4.41 21.50
C GLN A 168 -0.53 5.40 20.55
N LEU A 169 -0.21 4.96 19.34
CA LEU A 169 0.56 5.75 18.39
C LEU A 169 -0.34 6.57 17.47
N PRO A 170 0.00 7.85 17.24
CA PRO A 170 -0.68 8.65 16.21
C PRO A 170 -0.27 8.21 14.81
N SER A 171 -1.15 8.41 13.82
CA SER A 171 -0.92 8.00 12.44
C SER A 171 -0.15 9.01 11.60
N GLY A 172 0.19 10.16 12.13
CA GLY A 172 0.85 11.23 11.39
C GLY A 172 2.15 11.69 12.02
N ALA A 173 2.86 12.58 11.34
CA ALA A 173 4.05 13.22 11.86
C ALA A 173 3.66 14.43 12.73
N GLY A 174 4.40 14.64 13.81
CA GLY A 174 4.21 15.76 14.74
C GLY A 174 5.19 15.64 15.89
N THR A 175 5.24 16.63 16.78
CA THR A 175 6.21 16.63 17.88
C THR A 175 6.12 15.38 18.76
N ALA A 176 4.90 14.98 19.12
CA ALA A 176 4.71 13.77 19.92
C ALA A 176 5.11 12.51 19.13
N SER A 177 4.81 12.49 17.84
CA SER A 177 5.20 11.40 16.96
C SER A 177 6.72 11.27 16.83
N ASP A 178 7.42 12.41 16.72
CA ASP A 178 8.88 12.42 16.59
C ASP A 178 9.57 11.80 17.81
N LYS A 179 9.09 12.12 19.01
CA LYS A 179 9.66 11.55 20.24
C LYS A 179 9.48 10.04 20.33
N VAL A 180 8.30 9.56 19.97
CA VAL A 180 8.01 8.11 20.01
C VAL A 180 8.77 7.40 18.90
N ALA A 181 8.90 8.02 17.73
CA ALA A 181 9.67 7.46 16.62
C ALA A 181 11.14 7.25 16.99
N SER A 182 11.74 8.20 17.72
CA SER A 182 13.12 8.07 18.22
C SER A 182 13.26 6.84 19.10
N LYS A 183 12.31 6.57 19.99
CA LYS A 183 12.31 5.38 20.84
C LYS A 183 12.18 4.10 20.02
N ILE A 184 11.34 4.10 18.99
CA ILE A 184 11.18 2.95 18.10
C ILE A 184 12.48 2.65 17.38
N LEU A 185 13.14 3.65 16.81
CA LEU A 185 14.40 3.49 16.10
C LEU A 185 15.48 2.93 17.01
N GLN A 186 15.56 3.38 18.25
CA GLN A 186 16.51 2.84 19.24
C GLN A 186 16.18 1.39 19.60
N ALA A 187 14.92 1.08 19.84
CA ALA A 187 14.48 -0.24 20.26
C ALA A 187 14.68 -1.30 19.18
N TYR A 188 14.48 -0.97 17.91
CA TYR A 188 14.55 -1.91 16.80
C TYR A 188 15.84 -1.81 15.98
N GLY A 189 16.77 -0.98 16.39
CA GLY A 189 18.12 -1.00 15.85
C GLY A 189 18.28 -0.56 14.40
N MET A 190 17.39 0.32 13.92
CA MET A 190 17.45 0.71 12.51
C MET A 190 17.86 2.14 12.32
#